data_e5b0166d421f63ff1e8088001ec0429f
#
_entry.id   e5b0166d421f63ff1e8088001ec0429f
#
_cell.length_a   1.000
_cell.length_b   1.000
_cell.length_c   1.000
_cell.angle_alpha   90.00
_cell.angle_beta   90.00
_cell.angle_gamma   90.00
#
_symmetry.space_group_name_H-M   'P 1'
#
loop_
_entity.id
_entity.type
_entity.pdbx_description
1 polymer ?
#
loop_
_entity_poly.entity_id
_entity_poly.type
_entity_poly.pdbx_seq_one_letter_code
_entity_poly.pdbx_strand_id
1 'polypeptide(L)'
;MQHQTRIREIATFLHTITPIWQDEILHSYPKYKENYPKSWVQELSLLTEEELYLVDSRQDYSSLKNHEFKEFINSIQKLCHISAHTHDIKELPSWAFHKVKEKKRHEIATLASYIGQLQEKYPINQVVDIGGGVGHLARILAFYYQIDA
;
A
#
# COMPACT_ATOMS: atom_id res chain seq x y z
N MET A 1 -20.69 -3.27 -5.06
CA MET A 1 -20.88 -4.20 -3.93
C MET A 1 -19.56 -4.80 -3.41
N GLN A 2 -18.72 -5.36 -4.26
CA GLN A 2 -17.46 -6.02 -3.84
C GLN A 2 -16.50 -5.12 -3.04
N HIS A 3 -16.29 -3.87 -3.46
CA HIS A 3 -15.41 -2.92 -2.75
C HIS A 3 -15.94 -2.52 -1.36
N GLN A 4 -17.24 -2.36 -1.21
CA GLN A 4 -17.84 -2.03 0.09
C GLN A 4 -17.67 -3.17 1.10
N THR A 5 -17.83 -4.41 0.65
CA THR A 5 -17.60 -5.60 1.49
C THR A 5 -16.14 -5.65 1.95
N ARG A 6 -15.20 -5.46 1.01
CA ARG A 6 -13.77 -5.45 1.35
C ARG A 6 -13.38 -4.34 2.32
N ILE A 7 -13.91 -3.13 2.14
CA ILE A 7 -13.67 -2.01 3.08
C ILE A 7 -14.17 -2.37 4.48
N ARG A 8 -15.35 -3.00 4.59
CA ARG A 8 -15.89 -3.44 5.88
C ARG A 8 -15.02 -4.51 6.53
N GLU A 9 -14.55 -5.50 5.76
CA GLU A 9 -13.65 -6.55 6.25
C GLU A 9 -12.35 -5.94 6.80
N ILE A 10 -11.73 -5.01 6.07
CA ILE A 10 -10.53 -4.30 6.52
C ILE A 10 -10.82 -3.49 7.78
N ALA A 11 -11.90 -2.71 7.82
CA ALA A 11 -12.27 -1.91 8.98
C ALA A 11 -12.54 -2.78 10.21
N THR A 12 -13.24 -3.91 10.04
CA THR A 12 -13.48 -4.87 11.12
C THR A 12 -12.16 -5.44 11.63
N PHE A 13 -11.28 -5.88 10.74
CA PHE A 13 -9.96 -6.39 11.13
C PHE A 13 -9.15 -5.33 11.89
N LEU A 14 -9.03 -4.13 11.38
CA LEU A 14 -8.32 -3.03 12.04
C LEU A 14 -8.90 -2.73 13.43
N HIS A 15 -10.21 -2.83 13.60
CA HIS A 15 -10.86 -2.64 14.91
C HIS A 15 -10.43 -3.73 15.92
N THR A 16 -10.25 -4.98 15.49
CA THR A 16 -9.79 -6.05 16.39
C THR A 16 -8.35 -5.86 16.89
N ILE A 17 -7.53 -5.11 16.17
CA ILE A 17 -6.12 -4.84 16.48
C ILE A 17 -5.85 -3.38 16.84
N THR A 18 -6.88 -2.64 17.25
CA THR A 18 -6.78 -1.22 17.64
C THR A 18 -5.58 -0.92 18.56
N PRO A 19 -5.29 -1.71 19.61
CA PRO A 19 -4.13 -1.44 20.47
C PRO A 19 -2.78 -1.45 19.76
N ILE A 20 -2.66 -2.16 18.63
CA ILE A 20 -1.40 -2.28 17.91
C ILE A 20 -1.06 -1.04 17.09
N TRP A 21 -2.07 -0.36 16.53
CA TRP A 21 -1.85 0.73 15.57
C TRP A 21 -2.32 2.12 16.05
N GLN A 22 -3.12 2.19 17.12
CA GLN A 22 -3.70 3.45 17.58
C GLN A 22 -2.66 4.38 18.21
N ASP A 23 -1.70 3.82 18.95
CA ASP A 23 -0.70 4.59 19.63
C ASP A 23 0.51 4.87 18.74
N GLU A 24 1.01 6.10 18.76
CA GLU A 24 2.25 6.43 18.10
C GLU A 24 3.44 5.76 18.82
N ILE A 25 4.22 4.99 18.07
CA ILE A 25 5.38 4.22 18.59
C ILE A 25 6.34 5.14 19.34
N LEU A 26 6.61 6.35 18.85
CA LEU A 26 7.52 7.31 19.49
C LEU A 26 7.02 7.79 20.85
N HIS A 27 5.70 7.97 20.99
CA HIS A 27 5.11 8.41 22.26
C HIS A 27 4.94 7.26 23.25
N SER A 28 4.75 6.04 22.77
CA SER A 28 4.58 4.87 23.63
C SER A 28 5.89 4.14 23.96
N TYR A 29 7.04 4.53 23.34
CA TYR A 29 8.34 3.93 23.65
C TYR A 29 8.77 4.20 25.10
N PRO A 30 9.28 3.22 25.87
CA PRO A 30 9.56 1.82 25.48
C PRO A 30 8.38 0.85 25.70
N LYS A 31 7.21 1.34 26.09
CA LYS A 31 6.06 0.51 26.48
C LYS A 31 5.25 -0.06 25.31
N TYR A 32 5.55 0.35 24.07
CA TYR A 32 4.81 -0.10 22.88
C TYR A 32 4.66 -1.63 22.76
N LYS A 33 5.58 -2.39 23.38
CA LYS A 33 5.50 -3.87 23.43
C LYS A 33 4.27 -4.38 24.17
N GLU A 34 3.71 -3.59 25.08
CA GLU A 34 2.53 -3.94 25.86
C GLU A 34 1.26 -3.99 25.01
N ASN A 35 1.28 -3.35 23.84
CA ASN A 35 0.17 -3.35 22.88
C ASN A 35 0.10 -4.64 22.05
N TYR A 36 1.10 -5.49 22.14
CA TYR A 36 1.17 -6.76 21.42
C TYR A 36 0.90 -7.95 22.34
N PRO A 37 0.30 -9.04 21.85
CA PRO A 37 0.20 -10.28 22.61
C PRO A 37 1.59 -10.73 23.11
N LYS A 38 1.69 -11.01 24.41
CA LYS A 38 2.97 -11.39 25.02
C LYS A 38 3.61 -12.63 24.36
N SER A 39 2.78 -13.58 23.91
CA SER A 39 3.22 -14.78 23.21
C SER A 39 3.93 -14.46 21.89
N TRP A 40 3.49 -13.41 21.15
CA TRP A 40 4.14 -12.98 19.92
C TRP A 40 5.50 -12.35 20.18
N VAL A 41 5.56 -11.46 21.19
CA VAL A 41 6.80 -10.80 21.59
C VAL A 41 7.83 -11.83 22.07
N GLN A 42 7.41 -12.82 22.85
CA GLN A 42 8.27 -13.91 23.30
C GLN A 42 8.81 -14.73 22.14
N GLU A 43 7.94 -15.12 21.19
CA GLU A 43 8.36 -15.89 20.03
C GLU A 43 9.39 -15.14 19.20
N LEU A 44 9.12 -13.88 18.85
CA LEU A 44 10.06 -13.05 18.08
C LEU A 44 11.40 -12.87 18.80
N SER A 45 11.39 -12.79 20.15
CA SER A 45 12.63 -12.66 20.93
C SER A 45 13.49 -13.92 20.98
N LEU A 46 12.94 -15.06 20.58
CA LEU A 46 13.64 -16.35 20.53
C LEU A 46 14.19 -16.67 19.14
N LEU A 47 13.81 -15.92 18.12
CA LEU A 47 14.31 -16.10 16.75
C LEU A 47 15.77 -15.62 16.66
N THR A 48 16.54 -16.32 15.85
CA THR A 48 17.87 -15.87 15.45
C THR A 48 17.80 -14.66 14.53
N GLU A 49 18.91 -13.95 14.34
CA GLU A 49 18.99 -12.81 13.41
C GLU A 49 18.64 -13.23 11.97
N GLU A 50 19.06 -14.43 11.54
CA GLU A 50 18.74 -14.97 10.24
C GLU A 50 17.24 -15.24 10.07
N GLU A 51 16.61 -15.86 11.05
CA GLU A 51 15.16 -16.10 11.05
C GLU A 51 14.37 -14.80 11.09
N LEU A 52 14.79 -13.79 11.87
CA LEU A 52 14.20 -12.46 11.86
C LEU A 52 14.31 -11.80 10.49
N TYR A 53 15.47 -11.91 9.85
CA TYR A 53 15.66 -11.41 8.49
C TYR A 53 14.73 -12.09 7.47
N LEU A 54 14.56 -13.42 7.58
CA LEU A 54 13.63 -14.16 6.73
C LEU A 54 12.19 -13.70 6.93
N VAL A 55 11.77 -13.54 8.17
CA VAL A 55 10.41 -13.04 8.51
C VAL A 55 10.19 -11.63 7.98
N ASP A 56 11.11 -10.70 8.23
CA ASP A 56 10.96 -9.28 7.88
C ASP A 56 11.13 -9.02 6.39
N SER A 57 12.25 -9.48 5.83
CA SER A 57 12.68 -9.07 4.49
C SER A 57 12.23 -10.02 3.39
N ARG A 58 11.98 -11.29 3.72
CA ARG A 58 11.56 -12.33 2.76
C ARG A 58 10.12 -12.77 2.93
N GLN A 59 9.44 -12.32 3.99
CA GLN A 59 8.09 -12.75 4.34
C GLN A 59 7.98 -14.29 4.47
N ASP A 60 9.07 -14.92 4.90
CA ASP A 60 9.10 -16.34 5.21
C ASP A 60 8.80 -16.57 6.70
N TYR A 61 7.62 -17.08 6.97
CA TYR A 61 7.10 -17.30 8.32
C TYR A 61 7.22 -18.75 8.79
N SER A 62 8.06 -19.54 8.14
CA SER A 62 8.24 -20.99 8.44
C SER A 62 8.77 -21.22 9.84
N SER A 63 9.65 -20.35 10.35
CA SER A 63 10.24 -20.41 11.69
C SER A 63 9.25 -20.09 12.82
N LEU A 64 8.17 -19.37 12.55
CA LEU A 64 7.16 -19.07 13.55
C LEU A 64 6.40 -20.33 13.97
N LYS A 65 6.11 -20.48 15.27
CA LYS A 65 5.40 -21.63 15.85
C LYS A 65 4.02 -21.23 16.39
N ASN A 66 3.86 -19.98 16.81
CA ASN A 66 2.60 -19.49 17.37
C ASN A 66 1.51 -19.44 16.31
N HIS A 67 0.46 -20.24 16.50
CA HIS A 67 -0.65 -20.37 15.55
C HIS A 67 -1.42 -19.06 15.39
N GLU A 68 -1.74 -18.37 16.50
CA GLU A 68 -2.48 -17.10 16.47
C GLU A 68 -1.69 -16.03 15.71
N PHE A 69 -0.37 -15.99 15.88
CA PHE A 69 0.49 -15.05 15.17
C PHE A 69 0.51 -15.34 13.66
N LYS A 70 0.62 -16.61 13.28
CA LYS A 70 0.50 -17.01 11.86
C LYS A 70 -0.85 -16.64 11.25
N GLU A 71 -1.95 -16.90 11.96
CA GLU A 71 -3.29 -16.53 11.51
C GLU A 71 -3.45 -15.01 11.33
N PHE A 72 -2.87 -14.24 12.23
CA PHE A 72 -2.84 -12.78 12.12
C PHE A 72 -2.09 -12.34 10.85
N ILE A 73 -0.90 -12.86 10.60
CA ILE A 73 -0.10 -12.56 9.41
C ILE A 73 -0.85 -12.95 8.14
N ASN A 74 -1.42 -14.16 8.10
CA ASN A 74 -2.22 -14.63 6.97
C ASN A 74 -3.42 -13.71 6.69
N SER A 75 -4.06 -13.22 7.75
CA SER A 75 -5.17 -12.28 7.64
C SER A 75 -4.73 -10.95 7.03
N ILE A 76 -3.58 -10.42 7.45
CA ILE A 76 -2.98 -9.22 6.86
C ILE A 76 -2.67 -9.47 5.38
N GLN A 77 -1.97 -10.55 5.04
CA GLN A 77 -1.62 -10.87 3.66
C GLN A 77 -2.86 -10.94 2.77
N LYS A 78 -3.92 -11.63 3.23
CA LYS A 78 -5.19 -11.73 2.52
C LYS A 78 -5.85 -10.36 2.32
N LEU A 79 -5.88 -9.54 3.36
CA LEU A 79 -6.49 -8.21 3.31
C LEU A 79 -5.64 -7.20 2.54
N CYS A 80 -4.33 -7.33 2.51
CA CYS A 80 -3.42 -6.48 1.75
C CYS A 80 -3.25 -6.92 0.30
N HIS A 81 -3.76 -8.10 -0.09
CA HIS A 81 -3.65 -8.57 -1.46
C HIS A 81 -4.40 -7.65 -2.40
N ILE A 82 -3.67 -7.01 -3.30
CA ILE A 82 -4.21 -6.21 -4.40
C ILE A 82 -3.86 -6.94 -5.69
N SER A 83 -4.89 -7.27 -6.47
CA SER A 83 -4.67 -7.87 -7.78
C SER A 83 -3.87 -6.90 -8.65
N ALA A 84 -2.81 -7.40 -9.25
CA ALA A 84 -2.07 -6.62 -10.24
C ALA A 84 -3.01 -6.24 -11.38
N HIS A 85 -3.09 -4.96 -11.68
CA HIS A 85 -3.82 -4.47 -12.83
C HIS A 85 -2.82 -4.25 -13.97
N THR A 86 -2.94 -5.05 -15.02
CA THR A 86 -2.12 -4.90 -16.23
C THR A 86 -2.87 -4.02 -17.22
N HIS A 87 -2.24 -2.99 -17.69
CA HIS A 87 -2.74 -2.12 -18.76
C HIS A 87 -1.57 -1.60 -19.58
N ASP A 88 -1.85 -1.23 -20.81
CA ASP A 88 -0.84 -0.67 -21.68
C ASP A 88 -0.46 0.73 -21.21
N ILE A 89 0.83 0.95 -20.96
CA ILE A 89 1.35 2.24 -20.55
C ILE A 89 1.67 3.03 -21.83
N LYS A 90 1.00 4.16 -22.00
CA LYS A 90 1.26 5.07 -23.12
C LYS A 90 2.67 5.66 -22.99
N GLU A 91 3.47 5.50 -24.03
CA GLU A 91 4.76 6.18 -24.10
C GLU A 91 4.57 7.69 -24.16
N LEU A 92 5.21 8.38 -23.23
CA LEU A 92 5.24 9.83 -23.17
C LEU A 92 6.65 10.32 -23.49
N PRO A 93 6.79 11.44 -24.19
CA PRO A 93 8.12 11.96 -24.55
C PRO A 93 8.90 12.34 -23.29
N SER A 94 10.24 12.19 -23.36
CA SER A 94 11.15 12.40 -22.22
C SER A 94 11.01 13.78 -21.57
N TRP A 95 10.69 14.82 -22.35
CA TRP A 95 10.51 16.17 -21.82
C TRP A 95 9.28 16.33 -20.90
N ALA A 96 8.27 15.44 -21.03
CA ALA A 96 7.12 15.40 -20.11
C ALA A 96 7.55 15.13 -18.68
N PHE A 97 8.69 14.47 -18.51
CA PHE A 97 9.27 14.09 -17.23
C PHE A 97 10.48 14.94 -16.82
N HIS A 98 10.58 16.18 -17.32
CA HIS A 98 11.67 17.06 -16.93
C HIS A 98 11.73 17.22 -15.40
N LYS A 99 12.92 17.00 -14.82
CA LYS A 99 13.19 17.01 -13.36
C LYS A 99 12.40 15.97 -12.54
N VAL A 100 11.83 14.94 -13.17
CA VAL A 100 11.17 13.84 -12.48
C VAL A 100 12.14 12.67 -12.35
N LYS A 101 12.30 12.13 -11.14
CA LYS A 101 13.13 10.93 -10.89
C LYS A 101 12.53 9.70 -11.58
N GLU A 102 13.39 8.79 -12.04
CA GLU A 102 12.99 7.63 -12.85
C GLU A 102 11.87 6.80 -12.23
N LYS A 103 11.99 6.42 -10.96
CA LYS A 103 10.92 5.72 -10.23
C LYS A 103 9.58 6.46 -10.32
N LYS A 104 9.61 7.79 -10.16
CA LYS A 104 8.39 8.61 -10.19
C LYS A 104 7.84 8.77 -11.61
N ARG A 105 8.68 8.69 -12.65
CA ARG A 105 8.23 8.68 -14.05
C ARG A 105 7.34 7.47 -14.33
N HIS A 106 7.78 6.28 -13.90
CA HIS A 106 7.01 5.06 -14.07
C HIS A 106 5.65 5.14 -13.36
N GLU A 107 5.63 5.57 -12.10
CA GLU A 107 4.39 5.75 -11.35
C GLU A 107 3.40 6.69 -12.07
N ILE A 108 3.88 7.86 -12.51
CA ILE A 108 3.06 8.87 -13.18
C ILE A 108 2.55 8.36 -14.53
N ALA A 109 3.42 7.76 -15.35
CA ALA A 109 3.02 7.22 -16.65
C ALA A 109 1.98 6.11 -16.52
N THR A 110 2.19 5.20 -15.56
CA THR A 110 1.26 4.11 -15.27
C THR A 110 -0.09 4.64 -14.82
N LEU A 111 -0.11 5.56 -13.86
CA LEU A 111 -1.36 6.10 -13.32
C LEU A 111 -2.10 6.95 -14.35
N ALA A 112 -1.39 7.79 -15.11
CA ALA A 112 -2.00 8.60 -16.17
C ALA A 112 -2.62 7.71 -17.26
N SER A 113 -1.92 6.65 -17.69
CA SER A 113 -2.44 5.69 -18.67
C SER A 113 -3.68 4.97 -18.16
N TYR A 114 -3.68 4.58 -16.89
CA TYR A 114 -4.84 3.95 -16.25
C TYR A 114 -6.06 4.88 -16.19
N ILE A 115 -5.85 6.14 -15.79
CA ILE A 115 -6.92 7.15 -15.76
C ILE A 115 -7.45 7.41 -17.19
N GLY A 116 -6.56 7.48 -18.19
CA GLY A 116 -6.97 7.61 -19.59
C GLY A 116 -7.86 6.45 -20.05
N GLN A 117 -7.52 5.21 -19.71
CA GLN A 117 -8.37 4.05 -20.01
C GLN A 117 -9.71 4.08 -19.26
N LEU A 118 -9.73 4.60 -18.03
CA LEU A 118 -10.99 4.80 -17.32
C LEU A 118 -11.86 5.86 -18.00
N GLN A 119 -11.28 6.93 -18.57
CA GLN A 119 -11.99 7.96 -19.32
C GLN A 119 -12.68 7.39 -20.58
N GLU A 120 -12.09 6.39 -21.22
CA GLU A 120 -12.71 5.70 -22.35
C GLU A 120 -13.99 4.94 -21.95
N LYS A 121 -14.08 4.52 -20.68
CA LYS A 121 -15.21 3.74 -20.16
C LYS A 121 -16.24 4.56 -19.40
N TYR A 122 -15.80 5.67 -18.84
CA TYR A 122 -16.60 6.52 -17.96
C TYR A 122 -16.47 7.98 -18.35
N PRO A 123 -17.51 8.80 -18.21
CA PRO A 123 -17.46 10.25 -18.51
C PRO A 123 -16.67 10.99 -17.42
N ILE A 124 -15.34 10.86 -17.43
CA ILE A 124 -14.45 11.57 -16.51
C ILE A 124 -14.05 12.89 -17.17
N ASN A 125 -14.54 14.00 -16.62
CA ASN A 125 -14.19 15.34 -17.10
C ASN A 125 -13.15 16.01 -16.20
N GLN A 126 -13.05 15.57 -14.94
CA GLN A 126 -12.17 16.18 -13.95
C GLN A 126 -11.58 15.10 -13.03
N VAL A 127 -10.32 15.31 -12.62
CA VAL A 127 -9.60 14.49 -11.65
C VAL A 127 -9.10 15.41 -10.54
N VAL A 128 -9.21 14.99 -9.29
CA VAL A 128 -8.64 15.68 -8.12
C VAL A 128 -7.44 14.88 -7.63
N ASP A 129 -6.24 15.45 -7.73
CA ASP A 129 -4.98 14.86 -7.27
C ASP A 129 -4.67 15.34 -5.85
N ILE A 130 -5.11 14.57 -4.84
CA ILE A 130 -4.87 14.90 -3.43
C ILE A 130 -3.44 14.49 -3.06
N GLY A 131 -2.64 15.49 -2.67
CA GLY A 131 -1.24 15.29 -2.33
C GLY A 131 -0.31 15.24 -3.54
N GLY A 132 -0.76 15.71 -4.70
CA GLY A 132 -0.04 15.69 -5.98
C GLY A 132 1.28 16.47 -6.05
N GLY A 133 1.65 17.16 -4.97
CA GLY A 133 2.91 17.89 -4.85
C GLY A 133 3.04 18.99 -5.91
N VAL A 134 4.05 18.87 -6.80
CA VAL A 134 4.27 19.85 -7.87
C VAL A 134 3.38 19.64 -9.12
N GLY A 135 2.37 18.78 -9.04
CA GLY A 135 1.37 18.59 -10.09
C GLY A 135 1.87 17.88 -11.35
N HIS A 136 2.85 16.99 -11.25
CA HIS A 136 3.34 16.25 -12.42
C HIS A 136 2.26 15.39 -13.08
N LEU A 137 1.45 14.67 -12.27
CA LEU A 137 0.34 13.87 -12.78
C LEU A 137 -0.74 14.75 -13.40
N ALA A 138 -1.18 15.78 -12.69
CA ALA A 138 -2.18 16.72 -13.16
C ALA A 138 -1.80 17.34 -14.51
N ARG A 139 -0.54 17.77 -14.65
CA ARG A 139 -0.03 18.32 -15.92
C ARG A 139 -0.08 17.32 -17.07
N ILE A 140 0.26 16.04 -16.82
CA ILE A 140 0.19 15.01 -17.85
C ILE A 140 -1.26 14.69 -18.22
N LEU A 141 -2.15 14.59 -17.23
CA LEU A 141 -3.57 14.36 -17.49
C LEU A 141 -4.17 15.49 -18.32
N ALA A 142 -3.93 16.74 -17.97
CA ALA A 142 -4.43 17.88 -18.71
C ALA A 142 -3.86 17.94 -20.14
N PHE A 143 -2.56 17.73 -20.30
CA PHE A 143 -1.88 17.93 -21.58
C PHE A 143 -2.07 16.77 -22.57
N TYR A 144 -1.97 15.52 -22.09
CA TYR A 144 -1.99 14.33 -22.97
C TYR A 144 -3.33 13.61 -23.01
N TYR A 145 -4.14 13.75 -21.96
CA TYR A 145 -5.44 13.07 -21.87
C TYR A 145 -6.62 14.03 -21.93
N GLN A 146 -6.37 15.34 -21.99
CA GLN A 146 -7.39 16.38 -22.03
C GLN A 146 -8.38 16.26 -20.86
N ILE A 147 -7.88 15.93 -19.68
CA ILE A 147 -8.65 15.81 -18.44
C ILE A 147 -8.25 16.97 -17.53
N ASP A 148 -9.21 17.74 -17.03
CA ASP A 148 -8.96 18.76 -16.03
C ASP A 148 -8.51 18.10 -14.71
N ALA A 149 -7.38 18.54 -14.15
CA ALA A 149 -6.77 17.94 -12.96
C ALA A 149 -6.10 18.98 -12.05
#